data_0f680a9837086d4aa30ce82a31bdaf89
#
_entry.id   0f680a9837086d4aa30ce82a31bdaf89
#
_cell.length_a   1.000
_cell.length_b   1.000
_cell.length_c   1.000
_cell.angle_alpha   90.00
_cell.angle_beta   90.00
_cell.angle_gamma   90.00
#
_symmetry.space_group_name_H-M   'P 1'
#
loop_
_entity.id
_entity.type
_entity.pdbx_description
1 polymer ?
#
loop_
_entity_poly.entity_id
_entity_poly.type
_entity_poly.pdbx_seq_one_letter_code
_entity_poly.pdbx_strand_id
1 'polypeptide(L)'
;MAGLVIIVGPIASGKSTVANGVATELRESGEAVAVVDLDDVVEMIGGFDGLTPERFRQAQLVCGQLVSAWLRQQTDVIAHGPFLQRNKVLALEHALPGGTSTARVHLLATFEVAAERLAADPARKLSADLGFLRATYDCVAALRPLTGQSDWTFDTTTMPSSLIINELTAALIGQWRIRARER
;
A
#
# COMPACT_ATOMS: atom_id res chain seq x y z
N MET A 1 13.39 -14.17 -8.59
CA MET A 1 12.16 -13.50 -9.04
C MET A 1 11.91 -12.32 -8.14
N ALA A 2 11.52 -11.19 -8.69
CA ALA A 2 11.17 -10.01 -7.91
C ALA A 2 9.94 -10.27 -7.04
N GLY A 3 9.86 -9.58 -5.91
CA GLY A 3 8.79 -9.69 -4.93
C GLY A 3 7.85 -8.48 -4.94
N LEU A 4 6.64 -8.69 -4.46
CA LEU A 4 5.63 -7.65 -4.26
C LEU A 4 5.31 -7.51 -2.78
N VAL A 5 5.33 -6.29 -2.27
CA VAL A 5 4.74 -5.92 -0.98
C VAL A 5 3.49 -5.09 -1.23
N ILE A 6 2.37 -5.48 -0.66
CA ILE A 6 1.11 -4.72 -0.73
C ILE A 6 0.84 -4.13 0.65
N ILE A 7 0.87 -2.80 0.75
CA ILE A 7 0.56 -2.08 1.98
C ILE A 7 -0.87 -1.58 1.92
N VAL A 8 -1.70 -2.08 2.82
CA VAL A 8 -3.11 -1.71 2.95
C VAL A 8 -3.38 -1.01 4.28
N GLY A 9 -4.45 -0.24 4.34
CA GLY A 9 -4.87 0.45 5.56
C GLY A 9 -5.82 1.60 5.25
N PRO A 10 -6.52 2.14 6.25
CA PRO A 10 -7.45 3.25 6.07
C PRO A 10 -6.73 4.55 5.66
N ILE A 11 -7.51 5.59 5.39
CA ILE A 11 -7.00 6.94 5.11
C ILE A 11 -6.15 7.40 6.31
N ALA A 12 -5.04 8.09 6.02
CA ALA A 12 -4.10 8.62 7.02
C ALA A 12 -3.47 7.57 7.97
N SER A 13 -3.53 6.28 7.64
CA SER A 13 -2.82 5.22 8.39
C SER A 13 -1.30 5.21 8.16
N GLY A 14 -0.75 6.11 7.34
CA GLY A 14 0.70 6.20 7.10
C GLY A 14 1.24 5.31 5.98
N LYS A 15 0.38 4.76 5.09
CA LYS A 15 0.80 3.88 3.97
C LYS A 15 1.93 4.45 3.12
N SER A 16 1.75 5.68 2.62
CA SER A 16 2.74 6.34 1.75
C SER A 16 4.06 6.59 2.49
N THR A 17 3.99 6.98 3.77
CA THR A 17 5.17 7.21 4.61
C THR A 17 5.97 5.91 4.79
N VAL A 18 5.29 4.82 5.13
CA VAL A 18 5.93 3.51 5.33
C VAL A 18 6.44 2.97 3.99
N ALA A 19 5.65 3.02 2.91
CA ALA A 19 6.05 2.53 1.59
C ALA A 19 7.32 3.22 1.09
N ASN A 20 7.35 4.56 1.15
CA ASN A 20 8.50 5.33 0.69
C ASN A 20 9.72 5.17 1.60
N GLY A 21 9.53 5.09 2.92
CA GLY A 21 10.62 4.85 3.88
C GLY A 21 11.27 3.50 3.65
N VAL A 22 10.48 2.42 3.56
CA VAL A 22 10.99 1.07 3.26
C VAL A 22 11.69 1.03 1.90
N ALA A 23 11.11 1.65 0.86
CA ALA A 23 11.74 1.70 -0.45
C ALA A 23 13.09 2.43 -0.42
N THR A 24 13.20 3.50 0.38
CA THR A 24 14.45 4.25 0.55
C THR A 24 15.52 3.38 1.18
N GLU A 25 15.25 2.75 2.33
CA GLU A 25 16.21 1.88 3.02
C GLU A 25 16.63 0.66 2.16
N LEU A 26 15.68 0.06 1.42
CA LEU A 26 16.00 -1.04 0.51
C LEU A 26 16.92 -0.60 -0.64
N ARG A 27 16.66 0.58 -1.22
CA ARG A 27 17.53 1.15 -2.27
C ARG A 27 18.92 1.47 -1.75
N GLU A 28 19.03 2.01 -0.54
CA GLU A 28 20.32 2.25 0.14
C GLU A 28 21.08 0.94 0.41
N SER A 29 20.34 -0.17 0.57
CA SER A 29 20.93 -1.52 0.69
C SER A 29 21.28 -2.16 -0.66
N GLY A 30 21.10 -1.43 -1.79
CA GLY A 30 21.43 -1.87 -3.14
C GLY A 30 20.33 -2.63 -3.88
N GLU A 31 19.11 -2.70 -3.31
CA GLU A 31 17.98 -3.38 -3.96
C GLU A 31 17.27 -2.46 -4.97
N ALA A 32 16.84 -3.03 -6.10
CA ALA A 32 16.03 -2.32 -7.09
C ALA A 32 14.56 -2.38 -6.69
N VAL A 33 13.99 -1.26 -6.22
CA VAL A 33 12.62 -1.20 -5.71
C VAL A 33 11.84 -0.06 -6.35
N ALA A 34 10.65 -0.37 -6.88
CA ALA A 34 9.67 0.60 -7.33
C ALA A 34 8.54 0.75 -6.30
N VAL A 35 8.04 1.98 -6.14
CA VAL A 35 6.82 2.25 -5.36
C VAL A 35 5.71 2.58 -6.35
N VAL A 36 4.55 1.95 -6.18
CA VAL A 36 3.35 2.18 -6.98
C VAL A 36 2.20 2.55 -6.07
N ASP A 37 1.74 3.81 -6.16
CA ASP A 37 0.56 4.30 -5.45
C ASP A 37 -0.67 4.24 -6.38
N LEU A 38 -1.74 3.60 -5.93
CA LEU A 38 -3.00 3.59 -6.68
C LEU A 38 -3.62 4.99 -6.76
N ASP A 39 -3.41 5.82 -5.73
CA ASP A 39 -3.94 7.19 -5.72
C ASP A 39 -3.27 8.02 -6.82
N ASP A 40 -1.97 7.87 -7.07
CA ASP A 40 -1.26 8.50 -8.19
C ASP A 40 -1.83 8.04 -9.55
N VAL A 41 -2.17 6.76 -9.68
CA VAL A 41 -2.79 6.25 -10.92
C VAL A 41 -4.19 6.84 -11.12
N VAL A 42 -4.94 7.06 -10.05
CA VAL A 42 -6.24 7.77 -10.11
C VAL A 42 -6.05 9.23 -10.53
N GLU A 43 -5.01 9.91 -10.04
CA GLU A 43 -4.69 11.27 -10.44
C GLU A 43 -4.37 11.38 -11.94
N MET A 44 -3.76 10.37 -12.57
CA MET A 44 -3.48 10.35 -14.02
C MET A 44 -4.75 10.42 -14.89
N ILE A 45 -5.91 10.03 -14.37
CA ILE A 45 -7.20 10.05 -15.11
C ILE A 45 -8.15 11.15 -14.63
N GLY A 46 -7.62 12.15 -13.90
CA GLY A 46 -8.36 13.32 -13.45
C GLY A 46 -8.71 13.38 -11.97
N GLY A 47 -8.13 12.46 -11.17
CA GLY A 47 -8.26 12.47 -9.72
C GLY A 47 -9.58 11.90 -9.18
N PHE A 48 -9.85 12.20 -7.92
CA PHE A 48 -11.02 11.67 -7.21
C PHE A 48 -12.30 12.47 -7.44
N ASP A 49 -12.19 13.70 -7.95
CA ASP A 49 -13.37 14.54 -8.25
C ASP A 49 -14.17 13.95 -9.43
N GLY A 50 -15.41 13.55 -9.15
CA GLY A 50 -16.26 12.89 -10.14
C GLY A 50 -15.79 11.49 -10.56
N LEU A 51 -14.96 10.84 -9.77
CA LEU A 51 -14.48 9.48 -10.02
C LEU A 51 -15.64 8.48 -10.01
N THR A 52 -15.92 7.90 -11.17
CA THR A 52 -16.93 6.84 -11.29
C THR A 52 -16.34 5.47 -10.89
N PRO A 53 -17.19 4.50 -10.49
CA PRO A 53 -16.74 3.13 -10.21
C PRO A 53 -15.98 2.49 -11.38
N GLU A 54 -16.37 2.79 -12.64
CA GLU A 54 -15.70 2.30 -13.84
C GLU A 54 -14.28 2.86 -13.96
N ARG A 55 -14.12 4.18 -13.80
CA ARG A 55 -12.81 4.84 -13.84
C ARG A 55 -11.90 4.35 -12.72
N PHE A 56 -12.44 4.17 -11.52
CA PHE A 56 -11.68 3.60 -10.42
C PHE A 56 -11.21 2.17 -10.73
N ARG A 57 -12.06 1.35 -11.33
CA ARG A 57 -11.69 -0.01 -11.78
C ARG A 57 -10.61 0.03 -12.86
N GLN A 58 -10.69 0.98 -13.81
CA GLN A 58 -9.64 1.17 -14.82
C GLN A 58 -8.30 1.51 -14.16
N ALA A 59 -8.28 2.44 -13.21
CA ALA A 59 -7.07 2.78 -12.45
C ALA A 59 -6.48 1.56 -11.71
N GLN A 60 -7.33 0.74 -11.10
CA GLN A 60 -6.87 -0.50 -10.45
C GLN A 60 -6.23 -1.48 -11.45
N LEU A 61 -6.80 -1.66 -12.64
CA LEU A 61 -6.22 -2.52 -13.67
C LEU A 61 -4.87 -1.97 -14.16
N VAL A 62 -4.78 -0.66 -14.41
CA VAL A 62 -3.53 0.00 -14.82
C VAL A 62 -2.48 -0.12 -13.72
N CYS A 63 -2.85 0.08 -12.46
CA CYS A 63 -1.96 -0.12 -11.32
C CYS A 63 -1.39 -1.55 -11.31
N GLY A 64 -2.22 -2.58 -11.49
CA GLY A 64 -1.78 -3.97 -11.61
C GLY A 64 -0.81 -4.21 -12.77
N GLN A 65 -1.05 -3.57 -13.91
CA GLN A 65 -0.15 -3.65 -15.07
C GLN A 65 1.20 -2.97 -14.81
N LEU A 66 1.23 -1.82 -14.14
CA LEU A 66 2.47 -1.14 -13.74
C LEU A 66 3.29 -2.01 -12.78
N VAL A 67 2.66 -2.56 -11.76
CA VAL A 67 3.31 -3.51 -10.83
C VAL A 67 3.89 -4.69 -11.61
N SER A 68 3.09 -5.31 -12.48
CA SER A 68 3.52 -6.45 -13.29
C SER A 68 4.69 -6.10 -14.23
N ALA A 69 4.68 -4.90 -14.81
CA ALA A 69 5.76 -4.44 -15.68
C ALA A 69 7.10 -4.35 -14.94
N TRP A 70 7.12 -3.76 -13.74
CA TRP A 70 8.33 -3.67 -12.90
C TRP A 70 8.83 -5.05 -12.47
N LEU A 71 7.94 -5.92 -12.01
CA LEU A 71 8.30 -7.28 -11.59
C LEU A 71 8.94 -8.09 -12.74
N ARG A 72 8.46 -7.92 -13.99
CA ARG A 72 9.07 -8.55 -15.18
C ARG A 72 10.48 -8.03 -15.47
N GLN A 73 10.78 -6.79 -15.10
CA GLN A 73 12.12 -6.19 -15.17
C GLN A 73 13.01 -6.55 -13.97
N GLN A 74 12.60 -7.54 -13.16
CA GLN A 74 13.30 -7.98 -11.95
C GLN A 74 13.48 -6.86 -10.91
N THR A 75 12.58 -5.89 -10.90
CA THR A 75 12.47 -4.83 -9.89
C THR A 75 11.43 -5.22 -8.87
N ASP A 76 11.78 -5.23 -7.59
CA ASP A 76 10.83 -5.45 -6.50
C ASP A 76 9.85 -4.28 -6.42
N VAL A 77 8.62 -4.55 -5.97
CA VAL A 77 7.57 -3.52 -5.94
C VAL A 77 6.95 -3.41 -4.56
N ILE A 78 6.78 -2.18 -4.09
CA ILE A 78 5.91 -1.85 -2.98
C ILE A 78 4.69 -1.14 -3.55
N ALA A 79 3.53 -1.81 -3.52
CA ALA A 79 2.27 -1.23 -3.95
C ALA A 79 1.45 -0.80 -2.72
N HIS A 80 0.88 0.39 -2.75
CA HIS A 80 -0.03 0.85 -1.71
C HIS A 80 -1.21 1.60 -2.27
N GLY A 81 -2.25 1.79 -1.44
CA GLY A 81 -3.46 2.47 -1.85
C GLY A 81 -4.69 1.98 -1.07
N PRO A 82 -5.91 2.35 -1.51
CA PRO A 82 -7.16 1.96 -0.86
C PRO A 82 -7.58 0.51 -1.20
N PHE A 83 -6.68 -0.45 -1.04
CA PHE A 83 -6.95 -1.89 -1.25
C PHE A 83 -7.66 -2.52 -0.05
N LEU A 84 -8.68 -1.87 0.49
CA LEU A 84 -9.36 -2.31 1.72
C LEU A 84 -10.28 -3.53 1.52
N GLN A 85 -10.63 -3.87 0.29
CA GLN A 85 -11.48 -5.01 -0.04
C GLN A 85 -10.67 -6.11 -0.72
N ARG A 86 -10.96 -7.37 -0.38
CA ARG A 86 -10.27 -8.53 -0.96
C ARG A 86 -10.31 -8.55 -2.49
N ASN A 87 -11.44 -8.20 -3.10
CA ASN A 87 -11.57 -8.16 -4.55
C ASN A 87 -10.65 -7.12 -5.21
N LYS A 88 -10.29 -6.05 -4.51
CA LYS A 88 -9.35 -5.03 -5.00
C LYS A 88 -7.91 -5.53 -4.98
N VAL A 89 -7.53 -6.27 -3.93
CA VAL A 89 -6.23 -6.95 -3.86
C VAL A 89 -6.14 -8.04 -4.92
N LEU A 90 -7.19 -8.85 -5.09
CA LEU A 90 -7.26 -9.89 -6.11
C LEU A 90 -7.12 -9.32 -7.54
N ALA A 91 -7.69 -8.16 -7.83
CA ALA A 91 -7.53 -7.51 -9.13
C ALA A 91 -6.07 -7.17 -9.44
N LEU A 92 -5.31 -6.72 -8.43
CA LEU A 92 -3.87 -6.52 -8.53
C LEU A 92 -3.15 -7.87 -8.73
N GLU A 93 -3.45 -8.86 -7.91
CA GLU A 93 -2.79 -10.17 -7.91
C GLU A 93 -3.00 -10.94 -9.21
N HIS A 94 -4.15 -10.83 -9.86
CA HIS A 94 -4.42 -11.46 -11.16
C HIS A 94 -3.54 -10.92 -12.30
N ALA A 95 -2.98 -9.73 -12.17
CA ALA A 95 -2.09 -9.14 -13.16
C ALA A 95 -0.62 -9.60 -13.00
N LEU A 96 -0.29 -10.28 -11.90
CA LEU A 96 1.09 -10.60 -11.54
C LEU A 96 1.67 -11.72 -12.43
N PRO A 97 2.97 -11.69 -12.72
CA PRO A 97 3.69 -12.82 -13.30
C PRO A 97 3.56 -14.07 -12.42
N GLY A 98 3.44 -15.24 -13.05
CA GLY A 98 3.39 -16.50 -12.30
C GLY A 98 4.64 -16.68 -11.40
N GLY A 99 4.40 -17.14 -10.16
CA GLY A 99 5.48 -17.34 -9.18
C GLY A 99 5.94 -16.08 -8.45
N THR A 100 5.27 -14.92 -8.64
CA THR A 100 5.55 -13.72 -7.85
C THR A 100 5.27 -14.01 -6.37
N SER A 101 6.27 -13.78 -5.53
CA SER A 101 6.07 -13.83 -4.09
C SER A 101 5.45 -12.52 -3.61
N THR A 102 4.31 -12.63 -2.94
CA THR A 102 3.57 -11.47 -2.43
C THR A 102 3.57 -11.47 -0.91
N ALA A 103 3.89 -10.33 -0.32
CA ALA A 103 3.76 -10.05 1.11
C ALA A 103 2.69 -8.98 1.32
N ARG A 104 1.89 -9.11 2.37
CA ARG A 104 0.81 -8.16 2.71
C ARG A 104 1.05 -7.54 4.06
N VAL A 105 1.01 -6.22 4.09
CA VAL A 105 1.19 -5.40 5.29
C VAL A 105 -0.09 -4.62 5.55
N HIS A 106 -0.64 -4.74 6.74
CA HIS A 106 -1.80 -3.99 7.16
C HIS A 106 -1.41 -2.93 8.19
N LEU A 107 -1.67 -1.66 7.85
CA LEU A 107 -1.51 -0.55 8.77
C LEU A 107 -2.86 -0.18 9.37
N LEU A 108 -2.92 -0.19 10.68
CA LEU A 108 -4.08 0.27 11.47
C LEU A 108 -3.82 1.69 11.97
N ALA A 109 -4.89 2.46 12.14
CA ALA A 109 -4.89 3.73 12.86
C ALA A 109 -6.29 3.94 13.44
N THR A 110 -6.38 4.64 14.57
CA THR A 110 -7.68 5.09 15.06
C THR A 110 -8.19 6.28 14.24
N PHE A 111 -9.50 6.51 14.27
CA PHE A 111 -10.11 7.65 13.59
C PHE A 111 -9.54 8.98 14.10
N GLU A 112 -9.34 9.09 15.40
CA GLU A 112 -8.86 10.31 16.08
C GLU A 112 -7.46 10.68 15.57
N VAL A 113 -6.54 9.72 15.55
CA VAL A 113 -5.18 9.92 15.03
C VAL A 113 -5.18 10.24 13.53
N ALA A 114 -6.06 9.60 12.77
CA ALA A 114 -6.20 9.92 11.35
C ALA A 114 -6.72 11.34 11.12
N ALA A 115 -7.71 11.78 11.91
CA ALA A 115 -8.24 13.15 11.84
C ALA A 115 -7.18 14.19 12.21
N GLU A 116 -6.38 13.95 13.25
CA GLU A 116 -5.25 14.81 13.63
C GLU A 116 -4.21 14.92 12.51
N ARG A 117 -3.83 13.79 11.92
CA ARG A 117 -2.86 13.76 10.79
C ARG A 117 -3.37 14.52 9.57
N LEU A 118 -4.67 14.43 9.26
CA LEU A 118 -5.27 15.17 8.16
C LEU A 118 -5.36 16.66 8.43
N ALA A 119 -5.67 17.06 9.68
CA ALA A 119 -5.68 18.46 10.07
C ALA A 119 -4.28 19.11 9.97
N ALA A 120 -3.23 18.32 10.16
CA ALA A 120 -1.84 18.77 10.05
C ALA A 120 -1.32 18.82 8.60
N ASP A 121 -2.03 18.26 7.62
CA ASP A 121 -1.61 18.19 6.21
C ASP A 121 -2.58 18.95 5.29
N PRO A 122 -2.35 20.26 5.06
CA PRO A 122 -3.25 21.11 4.27
C PRO A 122 -3.27 20.75 2.76
N ALA A 123 -2.36 19.91 2.27
CA ALA A 123 -2.32 19.49 0.87
C ALA A 123 -3.43 18.48 0.51
N ARG A 124 -4.07 17.86 1.49
CA ARG A 124 -5.08 16.81 1.31
C ARG A 124 -6.50 17.40 1.23
N LYS A 125 -6.95 17.75 0.03
CA LYS A 125 -8.26 18.40 -0.18
C LYS A 125 -9.47 17.52 0.12
N LEU A 126 -9.56 16.32 -0.45
CA LEU A 126 -10.74 15.46 -0.35
C LEU A 126 -10.79 14.67 0.98
N SER A 127 -9.65 14.18 1.44
CA SER A 127 -9.55 13.45 2.70
C SER A 127 -9.62 14.36 3.94
N ALA A 128 -9.58 15.68 3.77
CA ALA A 128 -9.79 16.65 4.87
C ALA A 128 -11.25 16.76 5.31
N ASP A 129 -12.21 16.21 4.54
CA ASP A 129 -13.60 16.11 4.98
C ASP A 129 -13.75 15.03 6.06
N LEU A 130 -14.04 15.47 7.28
CA LEU A 130 -14.22 14.57 8.43
C LEU A 130 -15.40 13.62 8.26
N GLY A 131 -16.44 14.02 7.51
CA GLY A 131 -17.59 13.15 7.22
C GLY A 131 -17.17 12.01 6.31
N PHE A 132 -16.41 12.31 5.26
CA PHE A 132 -15.85 11.30 4.37
C PHE A 132 -14.87 10.37 5.10
N LEU A 133 -14.02 10.93 5.95
CA LEU A 133 -13.11 10.15 6.79
C LEU A 133 -13.89 9.19 7.70
N ARG A 134 -14.90 9.68 8.42
CA ARG A 134 -15.74 8.87 9.31
C ARG A 134 -16.42 7.73 8.54
N ALA A 135 -17.06 8.04 7.42
CA ALA A 135 -17.71 7.03 6.59
C ALA A 135 -16.72 5.95 6.09
N THR A 136 -15.47 6.34 5.79
CA THR A 136 -14.41 5.40 5.39
C THR A 136 -14.04 4.48 6.56
N TYR A 137 -13.86 5.01 7.76
CA TYR A 137 -13.52 4.22 8.95
C TYR A 137 -14.65 3.27 9.36
N ASP A 138 -15.91 3.72 9.30
CA ASP A 138 -17.09 2.88 9.57
C ASP A 138 -17.19 1.74 8.54
N CYS A 139 -16.92 2.03 7.26
CA CYS A 139 -16.87 1.02 6.22
C CYS A 139 -15.76 -0.01 6.48
N VAL A 140 -14.56 0.43 6.85
CA VAL A 140 -13.43 -0.47 7.17
C VAL A 140 -13.76 -1.35 8.37
N ALA A 141 -14.38 -0.81 9.40
CA ALA A 141 -14.82 -1.58 10.57
C ALA A 141 -15.85 -2.65 10.21
N ALA A 142 -16.79 -2.33 9.30
CA ALA A 142 -17.82 -3.25 8.82
C ALA A 142 -17.26 -4.37 7.91
N LEU A 143 -16.19 -4.10 7.17
CA LEU A 143 -15.64 -5.05 6.18
C LEU A 143 -14.84 -6.20 6.78
N ARG A 144 -14.72 -6.31 8.11
CA ARG A 144 -13.78 -7.22 8.78
C ARG A 144 -12.46 -7.24 8.02
N PRO A 145 -11.47 -6.50 8.47
CA PRO A 145 -10.27 -6.25 7.70
C PRO A 145 -9.63 -7.55 7.23
N LEU A 146 -8.88 -7.44 6.14
CA LEU A 146 -7.96 -8.47 5.60
C LEU A 146 -6.91 -8.97 6.64
N THR A 147 -7.03 -8.56 7.91
CA THR A 147 -6.14 -8.88 9.04
C THR A 147 -5.89 -10.38 9.21
N GLY A 148 -6.83 -11.24 8.83
CA GLY A 148 -6.59 -12.68 8.81
C GLY A 148 -5.75 -13.19 7.64
N GLN A 149 -5.34 -12.31 6.71
CA GLN A 149 -4.58 -12.63 5.49
C GLN A 149 -3.32 -11.76 5.32
N SER A 150 -2.96 -10.96 6.31
CA SER A 150 -1.74 -10.13 6.28
C SER A 150 -0.59 -10.86 6.92
N ASP A 151 0.59 -10.74 6.32
CA ASP A 151 1.84 -11.29 6.87
C ASP A 151 2.32 -10.44 8.06
N TRP A 152 2.04 -9.13 8.01
CA TRP A 152 2.31 -8.18 9.10
C TRP A 152 1.13 -7.25 9.33
N THR A 153 0.92 -6.91 10.59
CA THR A 153 -0.06 -5.90 11.02
C THR A 153 0.59 -4.95 12.01
N PHE A 154 0.57 -3.66 11.72
CA PHE A 154 1.11 -2.62 12.58
C PHE A 154 0.03 -1.61 12.95
N ASP A 155 -0.05 -1.26 14.23
CA ASP A 155 -0.90 -0.17 14.71
C ASP A 155 -0.09 1.14 14.77
N THR A 156 -0.30 1.97 13.76
CA THR A 156 0.38 3.27 13.66
C THR A 156 -0.16 4.33 14.62
N THR A 157 -1.20 4.02 15.39
CA THR A 157 -1.66 4.85 16.51
C THR A 157 -0.59 4.89 17.61
N THR A 158 0.03 3.74 17.87
CA THR A 158 0.97 3.56 18.97
C THR A 158 2.41 3.36 18.51
N MET A 159 2.63 2.85 17.30
CA MET A 159 3.95 2.53 16.77
C MET A 159 4.43 3.62 15.78
N PRO A 160 5.57 4.28 16.05
CA PRO A 160 6.16 5.26 15.13
C PRO A 160 6.50 4.63 13.76
N SER A 161 6.29 5.39 12.68
CA SER A 161 6.58 4.92 11.31
C SER A 161 8.03 4.48 11.11
N SER A 162 8.99 5.12 11.79
CA SER A 162 10.41 4.73 11.73
C SER A 162 10.65 3.29 12.23
N LEU A 163 9.99 2.88 13.30
CA LEU A 163 10.11 1.51 13.80
C LEU A 163 9.48 0.50 12.84
N ILE A 164 8.33 0.83 12.26
CA ILE A 164 7.67 -0.01 11.25
C ILE A 164 8.56 -0.16 10.01
N ILE A 165 9.15 0.93 9.55
CA ILE A 165 10.07 0.94 8.40
C ILE A 165 11.26 0.04 8.67
N ASN A 166 11.95 0.20 9.79
CA ASN A 166 13.11 -0.61 10.16
C ASN A 166 12.77 -2.10 10.25
N GLU A 167 11.67 -2.45 10.94
CA GLU A 167 11.25 -3.84 11.11
C GLU A 167 10.89 -4.49 9.77
N LEU A 168 10.10 -3.79 8.96
CA LEU A 168 9.65 -4.29 7.67
C LEU A 168 10.82 -4.41 6.68
N THR A 169 11.74 -3.44 6.64
CA THR A 169 12.94 -3.48 5.80
C THR A 169 13.82 -4.68 6.16
N ALA A 170 14.09 -4.89 7.44
CA ALA A 170 14.89 -6.03 7.90
C ALA A 170 14.26 -7.37 7.51
N ALA A 171 12.94 -7.51 7.67
CA ALA A 171 12.21 -8.71 7.28
C ALA A 171 12.27 -8.97 5.77
N LEU A 172 12.08 -7.93 4.95
CA LEU A 172 12.12 -8.04 3.48
C LEU A 172 13.52 -8.36 2.96
N ILE A 173 14.57 -7.74 3.48
CA ILE A 173 15.96 -8.08 3.12
C ILE A 173 16.23 -9.55 3.44
N GLY A 174 15.78 -10.04 4.60
CA GLY A 174 15.92 -11.45 4.97
C GLY A 174 15.24 -12.38 3.95
N GLN A 175 13.98 -12.10 3.61
CA GLN A 175 13.21 -12.90 2.65
C GLN A 175 13.79 -12.85 1.23
N TRP A 176 14.21 -11.68 0.75
CA TRP A 176 14.72 -11.50 -0.61
C TRP A 176 16.12 -12.09 -0.80
N ARG A 177 16.99 -12.02 0.23
CA ARG A 177 18.32 -12.69 0.21
C ARG A 177 18.22 -14.20 0.21
N ILE A 178 17.26 -14.79 0.91
CA ILE A 178 17.03 -16.25 0.86
C ILE A 178 16.68 -16.64 -0.57
N ARG A 179 15.79 -15.93 -1.24
CA ARG A 179 15.38 -16.17 -2.64
C ARG A 179 16.55 -16.02 -3.64
N ALA A 180 17.47 -15.10 -3.38
CA ALA A 180 18.65 -14.91 -4.25
C ALA A 180 19.64 -16.09 -4.15
N ARG A 181 19.68 -16.80 -3.03
CA ARG A 181 20.55 -17.97 -2.82
C ARG A 181 19.99 -19.27 -3.37
N GLU A 182 18.67 -19.33 -3.60
CA GLU A 182 17.99 -20.51 -4.16
C GLU A 182 17.96 -20.51 -5.71
N ARG A 183 18.62 -19.55 -6.34
CA ARG A 183 18.84 -19.43 -7.80
C ARG A 183 20.22 -19.90 -8.18
#